data_5a5caa5a8ad8903789f0e60a0464b06f
#
_entry.id   5a5caa5a8ad8903789f0e60a0464b06f
#
_cell.length_a   1.000
_cell.length_b   1.000
_cell.length_c   1.000
_cell.angle_alpha   90.00
_cell.angle_beta   90.00
_cell.angle_gamma   90.00
#
_symmetry.space_group_name_H-M   'P 1'
#
loop_
_entity.id
_entity.type
_entity.pdbx_description
1 polymer ?
#
loop_
_entity_poly.entity_id
_entity_poly.type
_entity_poly.pdbx_seq_one_letter_code
_entity_poly.pdbx_strand_id
1 'polypeptide(L)'
;MNRSILIDADVISHFISGRQINLLPKIFPENKIFLLDKVYDELARFRKRQPVIDRLVREGVLTLMAFPEDNMEIKKEYAYIKKSLFKGDGESACMAVARNNNNIIASSNLRDIRQYCQLHFIDFLATMDFLCAALRNNFLSVEECDEFIKKVIDCGSKLPVIKMSAHKCRDLSFIARK
;
A
#
# COMPACT_ATOMS: atom_id res chain seq x y z
N MET A 1 -18.00 -1.46 10.37
CA MET A 1 -17.33 -1.55 9.05
C MET A 1 -15.88 -1.83 9.31
N ASN A 2 -15.27 -2.72 8.54
CA ASN A 2 -13.84 -2.97 8.64
C ASN A 2 -13.06 -1.75 8.17
N ARG A 3 -11.87 -1.55 8.75
CA ARG A 3 -10.99 -0.44 8.40
C ARG A 3 -10.58 -0.52 6.94
N SER A 4 -10.50 0.63 6.28
CA SER A 4 -10.04 0.71 4.89
C SER A 4 -8.52 0.74 4.82
N ILE A 5 -7.97 0.26 3.72
CA ILE A 5 -6.53 0.27 3.42
C ILE A 5 -6.27 1.39 2.41
N LEU A 6 -5.41 2.34 2.75
CA LEU A 6 -4.89 3.35 1.83
C LEU A 6 -3.58 2.80 1.23
N ILE A 7 -3.58 2.57 -0.06
CA ILE A 7 -2.43 1.95 -0.75
C ILE A 7 -1.53 3.00 -1.39
N ASP A 8 -0.23 2.87 -1.14
CA ASP A 8 0.80 3.74 -1.69
C ASP A 8 1.35 3.20 -3.02
N ALA A 9 2.00 4.07 -3.77
CA ALA A 9 2.51 3.82 -5.11
C ALA A 9 3.51 2.66 -5.20
N ASP A 10 4.32 2.46 -4.17
CA ASP A 10 5.32 1.41 -4.13
C ASP A 10 4.70 0.01 -4.08
N VAL A 11 3.67 -0.21 -3.24
CA VAL A 11 2.98 -1.50 -3.16
C VAL A 11 2.29 -1.83 -4.47
N ILE A 12 1.58 -0.86 -5.08
CA ILE A 12 0.97 -1.05 -6.41
C ILE A 12 2.03 -1.42 -7.44
N SER A 13 3.16 -0.70 -7.45
CA SER A 13 4.27 -0.95 -8.36
C SER A 13 4.85 -2.35 -8.19
N HIS A 14 4.97 -2.84 -6.95
CA HIS A 14 5.42 -4.19 -6.66
C HIS A 14 4.45 -5.24 -7.22
N PHE A 15 3.15 -5.06 -7.01
CA PHE A 15 2.15 -5.99 -7.51
C PHE A 15 2.02 -5.99 -9.04
N ILE A 16 2.24 -4.85 -9.70
CA ILE A 16 2.34 -4.77 -11.16
C ILE A 16 3.59 -5.52 -11.65
N SER A 17 4.76 -5.23 -11.06
CA SER A 17 6.04 -5.87 -11.44
C SER A 17 6.02 -7.37 -11.16
N GLY A 18 5.44 -7.78 -10.04
CA GLY A 18 5.24 -9.18 -9.66
C GLY A 18 4.17 -9.90 -10.48
N ARG A 19 3.42 -9.19 -11.35
CA ARG A 19 2.30 -9.70 -12.18
C ARG A 19 1.16 -10.31 -11.37
N GLN A 20 0.91 -9.78 -10.17
CA GLN A 20 -0.11 -10.26 -9.24
C GLN A 20 -1.09 -9.16 -8.80
N ILE A 21 -1.23 -8.09 -9.59
CA ILE A 21 -2.03 -6.92 -9.23
C ILE A 21 -3.51 -7.27 -8.96
N ASN A 22 -4.07 -8.25 -9.67
CA ASN A 22 -5.46 -8.68 -9.51
C ASN A 22 -5.72 -9.45 -8.19
N LEU A 23 -4.67 -9.80 -7.45
CA LEU A 23 -4.81 -10.42 -6.12
C LEU A 23 -5.05 -9.39 -5.02
N LEU A 24 -4.66 -8.13 -5.19
CA LEU A 24 -4.77 -7.11 -4.14
C LEU A 24 -6.13 -7.08 -3.45
N PRO A 25 -7.28 -6.96 -4.17
CA PRO A 25 -8.59 -6.92 -3.52
C PRO A 25 -9.03 -8.25 -2.92
N LYS A 26 -8.38 -9.36 -3.28
CA LYS A 26 -8.72 -10.71 -2.81
C LYS A 26 -8.00 -11.09 -1.53
N ILE A 27 -6.82 -10.49 -1.28
CA ILE A 27 -5.97 -10.84 -0.12
C ILE A 27 -6.65 -10.44 1.19
N PHE A 28 -7.31 -9.27 1.21
CA PHE A 28 -8.05 -8.75 2.35
C PHE A 28 -9.48 -8.39 1.92
N PRO A 29 -10.36 -9.38 1.65
CA PRO A 29 -11.66 -9.17 1.00
C PRO A 29 -12.62 -8.31 1.83
N GLU A 30 -12.43 -8.28 3.14
CA GLU A 30 -13.26 -7.51 4.07
C GLU A 30 -12.84 -6.03 4.19
N ASN A 31 -11.69 -5.67 3.63
CA ASN A 31 -11.12 -4.33 3.72
C ASN A 31 -11.13 -3.66 2.34
N LYS A 32 -11.81 -2.54 2.19
CA LYS A 32 -11.73 -1.76 0.95
C LYS A 32 -10.34 -1.18 0.78
N ILE A 33 -9.79 -1.31 -0.41
CA ILE A 33 -8.48 -0.74 -0.78
C ILE A 33 -8.73 0.53 -1.59
N PHE A 34 -8.25 1.66 -1.06
CA PHE A 34 -8.36 2.96 -1.71
C PHE A 34 -7.00 3.45 -2.22
N LEU A 35 -7.02 3.98 -3.43
CA LEU A 35 -5.94 4.74 -4.05
C LEU A 35 -6.29 6.23 -3.96
N LEU A 36 -5.53 7.01 -3.19
CA LEU A 36 -5.73 8.46 -3.17
C LEU A 36 -5.32 9.10 -4.51
N ASP A 37 -6.02 10.16 -4.90
CA ASP A 37 -5.70 10.92 -6.13
C ASP A 37 -4.24 11.40 -6.15
N LYS A 38 -3.69 11.83 -5.02
CA LYS A 38 -2.27 12.23 -4.89
C LYS A 38 -1.30 11.06 -5.15
N VAL A 39 -1.67 9.84 -4.79
CA VAL A 39 -0.89 8.62 -5.14
C VAL A 39 -1.08 8.27 -6.62
N TYR A 40 -2.31 8.41 -7.13
CA TYR A 40 -2.58 8.24 -8.56
C TYR A 40 -1.73 9.18 -9.41
N ASP A 41 -1.64 10.47 -9.04
CA ASP A 41 -0.85 11.46 -9.75
C ASP A 41 0.64 11.11 -9.78
N GLU A 42 1.19 10.56 -8.69
CA GLU A 42 2.57 10.06 -8.66
C GLU A 42 2.79 8.89 -9.64
N LEU A 43 1.87 7.94 -9.66
CA LEU A 43 1.92 6.81 -10.58
C LEU A 43 1.74 7.23 -12.04
N ALA A 44 0.86 8.21 -12.31
CA ALA A 44 0.56 8.73 -13.64
C ALA A 44 1.74 9.50 -14.27
N ARG A 45 2.66 10.06 -13.46
CA ARG A 45 3.91 10.67 -13.96
C ARG A 45 4.74 9.69 -14.79
N PHE A 46 4.58 8.39 -14.56
CA PHE A 46 5.21 7.35 -15.36
C PHE A 46 4.29 6.94 -16.50
N ARG A 47 4.44 7.56 -17.69
CA ARG A 47 3.58 7.36 -18.86
C ARG A 47 3.24 5.90 -19.19
N LYS A 48 4.16 4.96 -18.92
CA LYS A 48 3.94 3.53 -19.17
C LYS A 48 3.01 2.88 -18.13
N ARG A 49 2.88 3.46 -16.94
CA ARG A 49 2.07 2.91 -15.83
C ARG A 49 0.65 3.44 -15.84
N GLN A 50 0.44 4.69 -16.27
CA GLN A 50 -0.87 5.34 -16.27
C GLN A 50 -1.97 4.48 -16.91
N PRO A 51 -1.83 3.93 -18.15
CA PRO A 51 -2.89 3.11 -18.76
C PRO A 51 -3.22 1.86 -17.95
N VAL A 52 -2.24 1.30 -17.23
CA VAL A 52 -2.44 0.13 -16.36
C VAL A 52 -3.28 0.54 -15.15
N ILE A 53 -2.95 1.67 -14.50
CA ILE A 53 -3.68 2.16 -13.33
C ILE A 53 -5.12 2.54 -13.72
N ASP A 54 -5.31 3.25 -14.84
CA ASP A 54 -6.63 3.61 -15.36
C ASP A 54 -7.52 2.39 -15.61
N ARG A 55 -6.93 1.33 -16.15
CA ARG A 55 -7.62 0.06 -16.34
C ARG A 55 -8.02 -0.54 -14.98
N LEU A 56 -7.11 -0.59 -14.01
CA LEU A 56 -7.37 -1.18 -12.70
C LEU A 56 -8.47 -0.43 -11.93
N VAL A 57 -8.51 0.89 -12.07
CA VAL A 57 -9.59 1.71 -11.49
C VAL A 57 -10.91 1.41 -12.21
N ARG A 58 -10.92 1.37 -13.54
CA ARG A 58 -12.13 1.07 -14.35
C ARG A 58 -12.67 -0.33 -14.08
N GLU A 59 -11.79 -1.31 -13.87
CA GLU A 59 -12.16 -2.71 -13.57
C GLU A 59 -12.53 -2.92 -12.10
N GLY A 60 -12.44 -1.87 -11.26
CA GLY A 60 -12.77 -1.94 -9.83
C GLY A 60 -11.74 -2.70 -8.98
N VAL A 61 -10.56 -2.98 -9.51
CA VAL A 61 -9.43 -3.59 -8.75
C VAL A 61 -8.88 -2.60 -7.73
N LEU A 62 -8.84 -1.32 -8.09
CA LEU A 62 -8.48 -0.20 -7.22
C LEU A 62 -9.66 0.78 -7.16
N THR A 63 -9.97 1.28 -5.97
CA THR A 63 -10.99 2.32 -5.77
C THR A 63 -10.31 3.67 -5.60
N LEU A 64 -10.51 4.56 -6.56
CA LEU A 64 -9.98 5.92 -6.46
C LEU A 64 -10.73 6.71 -5.38
N MET A 65 -10.01 7.45 -4.56
CA MET A 65 -10.55 8.32 -3.52
C MET A 65 -9.89 9.69 -3.61
N ALA A 66 -10.72 10.72 -3.67
CA ALA A 66 -10.22 12.10 -3.63
C ALA A 66 -9.60 12.41 -2.25
N PHE A 67 -8.50 13.15 -2.25
CA PHE A 67 -7.95 13.69 -1.02
C PHE A 67 -8.95 14.71 -0.44
N PRO A 68 -9.26 14.65 0.88
CA PRO A 68 -10.31 15.47 1.48
C PRO A 68 -9.85 16.92 1.66
N GLU A 69 -9.82 17.70 0.58
CA GLU A 69 -9.37 19.10 0.55
C GLU A 69 -10.19 20.03 1.46
N ASP A 70 -11.44 19.68 1.75
CA ASP A 70 -12.32 20.46 2.64
C ASP A 70 -12.06 20.20 4.13
N ASN A 71 -11.33 19.13 4.47
CA ASN A 71 -10.99 18.83 5.86
C ASN A 71 -9.70 19.54 6.28
N MET A 72 -9.86 20.61 7.04
CA MET A 72 -8.75 21.45 7.47
C MET A 72 -7.72 20.73 8.36
N GLU A 73 -8.13 19.73 9.15
CA GLU A 73 -7.21 18.98 10.01
C GLU A 73 -6.33 18.06 9.14
N ILE A 74 -6.94 17.34 8.19
CA ILE A 74 -6.19 16.50 7.25
C ILE A 74 -5.24 17.36 6.40
N LYS A 75 -5.67 18.54 5.94
CA LYS A 75 -4.82 19.45 5.18
C LYS A 75 -3.63 19.96 5.97
N LYS A 76 -3.84 20.37 7.22
CA LYS A 76 -2.75 20.82 8.11
C LYS A 76 -1.76 19.69 8.36
N GLU A 77 -2.26 18.50 8.64
CA GLU A 77 -1.43 17.32 8.86
C GLU A 77 -0.62 16.96 7.61
N TYR A 78 -1.27 16.92 6.44
CA TYR A 78 -0.60 16.70 5.16
C TYR A 78 0.52 17.71 4.92
N ALA A 79 0.25 18.99 5.11
CA ALA A 79 1.25 20.06 4.93
C ALA A 79 2.42 19.90 5.93
N TYR A 80 2.14 19.54 7.17
CA TYR A 80 3.15 19.27 8.18
C TYR A 80 4.04 18.07 7.80
N ILE A 81 3.44 16.95 7.44
CA ILE A 81 4.16 15.73 7.04
C ILE A 81 5.05 16.03 5.83
N LYS A 82 4.47 16.65 4.79
CA LYS A 82 5.19 16.97 3.57
C LYS A 82 6.38 17.91 3.79
N LYS A 83 6.19 18.94 4.61
CA LYS A 83 7.22 19.95 4.88
C LYS A 83 8.30 19.47 5.84
N SER A 84 7.93 18.71 6.87
CA SER A 84 8.80 18.42 8.01
C SER A 84 9.40 17.04 8.00
N LEU A 85 8.73 16.05 7.38
CA LEU A 85 9.10 14.64 7.47
C LEU A 85 9.41 14.01 6.12
N PHE A 86 8.63 14.31 5.08
CA PHE A 86 8.67 13.59 3.82
C PHE A 86 8.58 14.49 2.59
N LYS A 87 9.01 13.96 1.46
CA LYS A 87 8.98 14.65 0.17
C LYS A 87 7.88 14.15 -0.78
N GLY A 88 7.35 12.92 -0.56
CA GLY A 88 6.32 12.30 -1.39
C GLY A 88 4.93 12.88 -1.14
N ASP A 89 4.19 13.21 -2.20
CA ASP A 89 2.82 13.70 -2.09
C ASP A 89 1.86 12.59 -1.66
N GLY A 90 1.95 11.42 -2.32
CA GLY A 90 1.08 10.27 -2.07
C GLY A 90 1.24 9.72 -0.67
N GLU A 91 2.47 9.45 -0.25
CA GLU A 91 2.78 8.93 1.07
C GLU A 91 2.31 9.87 2.18
N SER A 92 2.59 11.19 2.03
CA SER A 92 2.13 12.22 2.97
C SER A 92 0.61 12.28 3.07
N ALA A 93 -0.08 12.14 1.94
CA ALA A 93 -1.54 12.11 1.88
C ALA A 93 -2.11 10.87 2.58
N CYS A 94 -1.56 9.68 2.30
CA CYS A 94 -1.95 8.44 2.97
C CYS A 94 -1.82 8.55 4.49
N MET A 95 -0.71 9.12 4.97
CA MET A 95 -0.46 9.27 6.41
C MET A 95 -1.43 10.25 7.06
N ALA A 96 -1.66 11.42 6.45
CA ALA A 96 -2.60 12.42 6.98
C ALA A 96 -4.03 11.89 7.04
N VAL A 97 -4.49 11.22 5.99
CA VAL A 97 -5.84 10.62 5.93
C VAL A 97 -5.96 9.47 6.92
N ALA A 98 -4.96 8.57 6.99
CA ALA A 98 -4.99 7.42 7.88
C ALA A 98 -5.08 7.81 9.35
N ARG A 99 -4.32 8.84 9.77
CA ARG A 99 -4.33 9.36 11.13
C ARG A 99 -5.71 9.85 11.55
N ASN A 100 -6.40 10.55 10.66
CA ASN A 100 -7.69 11.17 10.98
C ASN A 100 -8.89 10.21 10.84
N ASN A 101 -8.77 9.18 9.99
CA ASN A 101 -9.89 8.30 9.66
C ASN A 101 -9.69 6.85 10.15
N ASN A 102 -8.67 6.60 10.99
CA ASN A 102 -8.35 5.25 11.47
C ASN A 102 -8.17 4.23 10.33
N ASN A 103 -7.58 4.64 9.20
CA ASN A 103 -7.28 3.74 8.11
C ASN A 103 -5.96 2.99 8.36
N ILE A 104 -5.75 1.90 7.61
CA ILE A 104 -4.49 1.17 7.53
C ILE A 104 -3.71 1.73 6.34
N ILE A 105 -2.40 1.93 6.48
CA ILE A 105 -1.54 2.34 5.36
C ILE A 105 -0.89 1.10 4.75
N ALA A 106 -0.94 0.95 3.44
CA ALA A 106 -0.15 -0.03 2.72
C ALA A 106 1.01 0.67 2.00
N SER A 107 2.22 0.60 2.57
CA SER A 107 3.46 1.10 1.98
C SER A 107 4.63 0.22 2.37
N SER A 108 5.56 0.00 1.44
CA SER A 108 6.80 -0.73 1.66
C SER A 108 7.98 0.18 1.99
N ASN A 109 7.79 1.49 1.96
CA ASN A 109 8.80 2.48 2.37
C ASN A 109 8.83 2.62 3.91
N LEU A 110 9.10 1.50 4.58
CA LEU A 110 9.06 1.40 6.05
C LEU A 110 10.03 2.36 6.75
N ARG A 111 11.07 2.82 6.06
CA ARG A 111 12.01 3.79 6.61
C ARG A 111 11.32 5.11 6.93
N ASP A 112 10.42 5.54 6.05
CA ASP A 112 9.81 6.85 6.13
C ASP A 112 8.52 6.83 6.98
N ILE A 113 7.71 5.76 6.87
CA ILE A 113 6.41 5.72 7.54
C ILE A 113 6.43 5.16 8.97
N ARG A 114 7.40 4.27 9.30
CA ARG A 114 7.35 3.49 10.56
C ARG A 114 7.30 4.36 11.81
N GLN A 115 8.18 5.35 11.90
CA GLN A 115 8.25 6.21 13.08
C GLN A 115 6.95 7.00 13.28
N TYR A 116 6.41 7.55 12.19
CA TYR A 116 5.14 8.29 12.23
C TYR A 116 3.97 7.39 12.60
N CYS A 117 3.88 6.21 11.99
CA CYS A 117 2.82 5.24 12.28
C CYS A 117 2.87 4.78 13.75
N GLN A 118 4.05 4.53 14.29
CA GLN A 118 4.21 4.18 15.70
C GLN A 118 3.79 5.31 16.64
N LEU A 119 4.21 6.56 16.35
CA LEU A 119 3.86 7.73 17.15
C LEU A 119 2.36 7.99 17.20
N HIS A 120 1.67 7.75 16.09
CA HIS A 120 0.24 8.05 15.95
C HIS A 120 -0.66 6.81 15.99
N PHE A 121 -0.12 5.65 16.40
CA PHE A 121 -0.86 4.38 16.51
C PHE A 121 -1.58 3.97 15.21
N ILE A 122 -0.96 4.26 14.06
CA ILE A 122 -1.47 3.89 12.74
C ILE A 122 -0.94 2.50 12.40
N ASP A 123 -1.83 1.57 12.10
CA ASP A 123 -1.45 0.27 11.57
C ASP A 123 -1.02 0.37 10.11
N PHE A 124 0.00 -0.40 9.72
CA PHE A 124 0.48 -0.42 8.35
C PHE A 124 0.77 -1.83 7.85
N LEU A 125 0.73 -1.99 6.54
CA LEU A 125 1.05 -3.20 5.79
C LEU A 125 2.18 -2.93 4.82
N ALA A 126 3.16 -3.83 4.75
CA ALA A 126 4.18 -3.84 3.71
C ALA A 126 3.83 -4.88 2.63
N THR A 127 4.47 -4.82 1.46
CA THR A 127 4.31 -5.83 0.41
C THR A 127 4.51 -7.26 0.93
N MET A 128 5.47 -7.47 1.84
CA MET A 128 5.70 -8.77 2.44
C MET A 128 4.52 -9.27 3.28
N ASP A 129 3.76 -8.36 3.91
CA ASP A 129 2.56 -8.74 4.66
C ASP A 129 1.44 -9.24 3.73
N PHE A 130 1.29 -8.61 2.56
CA PHE A 130 0.37 -9.09 1.53
C PHE A 130 0.79 -10.48 1.02
N LEU A 131 2.08 -10.71 0.78
CA LEU A 131 2.57 -12.04 0.39
C LEU A 131 2.32 -13.09 1.49
N CYS A 132 2.56 -12.74 2.74
CA CYS A 132 2.25 -13.59 3.88
C CYS A 132 0.76 -13.94 3.96
N ALA A 133 -0.12 -12.96 3.75
CA ALA A 133 -1.55 -13.19 3.75
C ALA A 133 -1.98 -14.02 2.54
N ALA A 134 -1.42 -13.75 1.35
CA ALA A 134 -1.70 -14.54 0.14
C ALA A 134 -1.28 -16.01 0.30
N LEU A 135 -0.12 -16.26 0.92
CA LEU A 135 0.35 -17.61 1.23
C LEU A 135 -0.57 -18.32 2.24
N ARG A 136 -0.96 -17.66 3.34
CA ARG A 136 -1.88 -18.22 4.34
C ARG A 136 -3.25 -18.58 3.78
N ASN A 137 -3.73 -17.78 2.81
CA ASN A 137 -5.02 -17.98 2.17
C ASN A 137 -4.94 -18.88 0.91
N ASN A 138 -3.80 -19.50 0.65
CA ASN A 138 -3.54 -20.38 -0.50
C ASN A 138 -3.81 -19.68 -1.87
N PHE A 139 -3.62 -18.35 -1.95
CA PHE A 139 -3.65 -17.63 -3.22
C PHE A 139 -2.33 -17.73 -3.98
N LEU A 140 -1.21 -17.89 -3.26
CA LEU A 140 0.13 -18.10 -3.80
C LEU A 140 0.83 -19.22 -3.05
N SER A 141 1.66 -19.99 -3.75
CA SER A 141 2.62 -20.92 -3.15
C SER A 141 3.88 -20.19 -2.67
N VAL A 142 4.76 -20.88 -1.95
CA VAL A 142 6.06 -20.35 -1.53
C VAL A 142 6.90 -19.96 -2.76
N GLU A 143 6.91 -20.83 -3.78
CA GLU A 143 7.65 -20.63 -5.02
C GLU A 143 7.12 -19.42 -5.81
N GLU A 144 5.79 -19.23 -5.86
CA GLU A 144 5.17 -18.09 -6.51
C GLU A 144 5.48 -16.78 -5.77
N CYS A 145 5.54 -16.80 -4.44
CA CYS A 145 6.01 -15.67 -3.63
C CYS A 145 7.48 -15.33 -3.91
N ASP A 146 8.35 -16.35 -3.99
CA ASP A 146 9.76 -16.16 -4.31
C ASP A 146 9.95 -15.59 -5.73
N GLU A 147 9.16 -16.08 -6.69
CA GLU A 147 9.14 -15.54 -8.06
C GLU A 147 8.65 -14.08 -8.10
N PHE A 148 7.63 -13.75 -7.32
CA PHE A 148 7.15 -12.37 -7.16
C PHE A 148 8.26 -11.47 -6.66
N ILE A 149 8.93 -11.83 -5.55
CA ILE A 149 10.02 -11.06 -4.95
C ILE A 149 11.13 -10.83 -5.98
N LYS A 150 11.53 -11.89 -6.70
CA LYS A 150 12.55 -11.82 -7.75
C LYS A 150 12.16 -10.83 -8.85
N LYS A 151 10.94 -10.95 -9.41
CA LYS A 151 10.45 -10.03 -10.46
C LYS A 151 10.47 -8.57 -10.01
N VAL A 152 10.06 -8.30 -8.78
CA VAL A 152 10.05 -6.94 -8.21
C VAL A 152 11.47 -6.39 -8.12
N ILE A 153 12.43 -7.18 -7.63
CA ILE A 153 13.85 -6.80 -7.53
C ILE A 153 14.47 -6.61 -8.92
N ASP A 154 14.21 -7.51 -9.86
CA ASP A 154 14.71 -7.43 -11.24
C ASP A 154 14.20 -6.19 -11.98
N CYS A 155 13.02 -5.66 -11.59
CA CYS A 155 12.47 -4.38 -12.06
C CYS A 155 13.08 -3.15 -11.38
N GLY A 156 14.08 -3.32 -10.49
CA GLY A 156 14.76 -2.23 -9.79
C GLY A 156 14.06 -1.71 -8.55
N SER A 157 12.99 -2.37 -8.10
CA SER A 157 12.31 -2.03 -6.85
C SER A 157 12.96 -2.71 -5.65
N LYS A 158 12.76 -2.12 -4.46
CA LYS A 158 13.40 -2.61 -3.22
C LYS A 158 12.43 -3.49 -2.43
N LEU A 159 12.73 -4.77 -2.38
CA LEU A 159 12.18 -5.72 -1.42
C LEU A 159 13.31 -6.46 -0.70
N PRO A 160 13.03 -7.06 0.47
CA PRO A 160 14.00 -7.94 1.12
C PRO A 160 14.42 -9.09 0.18
N VAL A 161 15.74 -9.28 0.03
CA VAL A 161 16.29 -10.41 -0.74
C VAL A 161 16.24 -11.64 0.16
N ILE A 162 15.08 -12.22 0.31
CA ILE A 162 14.83 -13.38 1.18
C ILE A 162 13.87 -14.35 0.50
N LYS A 163 14.08 -15.65 0.72
CA LYS A 163 13.08 -16.65 0.33
C LYS A 163 11.89 -16.60 1.28
N MET A 164 10.69 -16.79 0.77
CA MET A 164 9.47 -16.76 1.57
C MET A 164 9.45 -17.83 2.66
N SER A 165 10.07 -18.99 2.41
CA SER A 165 10.26 -20.06 3.40
C SER A 165 11.09 -19.64 4.62
N ALA A 166 12.00 -18.66 4.48
CA ALA A 166 12.81 -18.12 5.56
C ALA A 166 12.24 -16.82 6.15
N HIS A 167 11.20 -16.26 5.54
CA HIS A 167 10.58 -15.01 6.01
C HIS A 167 9.63 -15.29 7.18
N LYS A 168 9.82 -14.56 8.29
CA LYS A 168 8.91 -14.62 9.44
C LYS A 168 7.74 -13.66 9.25
N CYS A 169 6.58 -14.21 8.88
CA CYS A 169 5.35 -13.43 8.80
C CYS A 169 4.91 -12.93 10.17
N ARG A 170 4.58 -11.66 10.28
CA ARG A 170 4.04 -11.07 11.50
C ARG A 170 2.55 -11.38 11.70
N ASP A 171 2.05 -11.13 12.89
CA ASP A 171 0.62 -11.14 13.17
C ASP A 171 -0.07 -9.97 12.47
N LEU A 172 -1.17 -10.25 11.77
CA LEU A 172 -1.99 -9.29 11.05
C LEU A 172 -3.41 -9.19 11.64
N SER A 173 -3.62 -9.62 12.88
CA SER A 173 -4.93 -9.60 13.54
C SER A 173 -5.55 -8.20 13.63
N PHE A 174 -4.74 -7.15 13.59
CA PHE A 174 -5.21 -5.77 13.58
C PHE A 174 -6.08 -5.40 12.36
N ILE A 175 -5.98 -6.16 11.26
CA ILE A 175 -6.77 -5.90 10.04
C ILE A 175 -8.26 -6.12 10.28
N ALA A 176 -8.61 -7.08 11.13
CA ALA A 176 -9.99 -7.41 11.46
C ALA A 176 -10.58 -6.50 12.56
N ARG A 177 -9.81 -5.58 13.14
CA ARG A 177 -10.31 -4.63 14.13
C ARG A 177 -11.28 -3.65 13.48
N LYS A 178 -12.44 -3.47 14.14
CA LYS A 178 -13.46 -2.50 13.73
C LYS A 178 -13.13 -1.11 14.21
#